data_1788eb39f586d5a5efe6383e62889038
#
_entry.id   1788eb39f586d5a5efe6383e62889038
#
_cell.length_a   1.000
_cell.length_b   1.000
_cell.length_c   1.000
_cell.angle_alpha   90.00
_cell.angle_beta   90.00
_cell.angle_gamma   90.00
#
_symmetry.space_group_name_H-M   'P 1'
#
loop_
_entity.id
_entity.type
_entity.pdbx_description
1 polymer ?
#
loop_
_entity_poly.entity_id
_entity_poly.type
_entity_poly.pdbx_seq_one_letter_code
_entity_poly.pdbx_strand_id
1 'polypeptide(L)'
;FIADFLILDSLHDFKISSVYKNGVLVVKNNILINQDKNHFDFNIPTSVKIPNLNEEHFKIDLTGKSFLNVIEVIPNSLKTNHLKFSIDELNLKEEFVSCPEHDLIKISVIERHNNTGNIGIGIVKGLNLKSGAIATTIAHDSHNLIVCGTNDNDMILACNKIKEIDGGIAIANDNEIKCFLKLEIAGLITNKPHEEVLKDLNKLHEEISKISNDVNFNQFLMLSFLSLPVIPNIKITDKGLFDSTHFKFIDVAF
;
A
#
# COMPACT_ATOMS: atom_id res chain seq x y z
N PHE A 1 -35.93 20.12 4.04
CA PHE A 1 -35.26 19.09 3.22
C PHE A 1 -34.11 19.76 2.46
N ILE A 2 -32.95 19.10 2.41
CA ILE A 2 -31.80 19.54 1.64
C ILE A 2 -31.97 19.00 0.22
N ALA A 3 -31.92 19.88 -0.80
CA ALA A 3 -32.08 19.50 -2.18
C ALA A 3 -30.74 19.19 -2.82
N ASP A 4 -30.27 17.94 -2.67
CA ASP A 4 -29.11 17.40 -3.34
C ASP A 4 -29.59 16.44 -4.43
N PHE A 5 -29.33 16.75 -5.72
CA PHE A 5 -29.80 15.93 -6.84
C PHE A 5 -28.96 16.11 -8.10
N LEU A 6 -29.06 15.14 -9.00
CA LEU A 6 -28.45 15.14 -10.31
C LEU A 6 -29.50 15.30 -11.40
N ILE A 7 -29.19 16.03 -12.45
CA ILE A 7 -29.94 16.02 -13.71
C ILE A 7 -29.12 15.22 -14.72
N LEU A 8 -29.75 14.22 -15.33
CA LEU A 8 -29.14 13.35 -16.32
C LEU A 8 -29.68 13.67 -17.70
N ASP A 9 -28.82 13.76 -18.71
CA ASP A 9 -29.21 13.81 -20.13
C ASP A 9 -29.59 12.42 -20.64
N SER A 10 -28.94 11.37 -20.07
CA SER A 10 -29.19 9.97 -20.42
C SER A 10 -29.13 9.12 -19.16
N LEU A 11 -30.21 8.36 -18.93
CA LEU A 11 -30.26 7.37 -17.86
C LEU A 11 -29.51 6.10 -18.23
N HIS A 12 -29.48 5.76 -19.53
CA HIS A 12 -28.78 4.59 -20.05
C HIS A 12 -27.26 4.71 -19.87
N ASP A 13 -26.70 5.87 -20.27
CA ASP A 13 -25.26 6.13 -20.21
C ASP A 13 -24.85 6.82 -18.90
N PHE A 14 -25.80 7.05 -18.01
CA PHE A 14 -25.64 7.80 -16.75
C PHE A 14 -24.93 9.14 -16.94
N LYS A 15 -25.28 9.85 -18.04
CA LYS A 15 -24.66 11.11 -18.41
C LYS A 15 -25.22 12.26 -17.59
N ILE A 16 -24.39 12.81 -16.69
CA ILE A 16 -24.77 13.91 -15.79
C ILE A 16 -24.62 15.24 -16.53
N SER A 17 -25.70 16.02 -16.62
CA SER A 17 -25.67 17.37 -17.16
C SER A 17 -25.54 18.45 -16.08
N SER A 18 -26.12 18.21 -14.90
CA SER A 18 -26.04 19.19 -13.81
C SER A 18 -26.07 18.52 -12.43
N VAL A 19 -25.37 19.14 -11.48
CA VAL A 19 -25.36 18.74 -10.06
C VAL A 19 -25.83 19.90 -9.21
N TYR A 20 -26.80 19.63 -8.33
CA TYR A 20 -27.29 20.57 -7.33
C TYR A 20 -26.91 20.10 -5.94
N LYS A 21 -26.40 21.02 -5.11
CA LYS A 21 -26.06 20.83 -3.71
C LYS A 21 -26.76 21.89 -2.87
N ASN A 22 -27.53 21.49 -1.86
CA ASN A 22 -28.36 22.40 -1.07
C ASN A 22 -29.27 23.31 -1.92
N GLY A 23 -29.81 22.80 -3.04
CA GLY A 23 -30.63 23.58 -3.97
C GLY A 23 -29.86 24.55 -4.87
N VAL A 24 -28.53 24.62 -4.76
CA VAL A 24 -27.67 25.47 -5.57
C VAL A 24 -27.02 24.65 -6.67
N LEU A 25 -27.01 25.16 -7.91
CA LEU A 25 -26.31 24.54 -9.03
C LEU A 25 -24.80 24.66 -8.81
N VAL A 26 -24.10 23.55 -8.66
CA VAL A 26 -22.65 23.51 -8.40
C VAL A 26 -21.83 22.98 -9.57
N VAL A 27 -22.42 22.11 -10.42
CA VAL A 27 -21.77 21.62 -11.65
C VAL A 27 -22.73 21.73 -12.82
N LYS A 28 -22.26 22.17 -13.97
CA LYS A 28 -22.98 22.16 -15.25
C LYS A 28 -22.04 21.73 -16.38
N ASN A 29 -22.45 20.74 -17.17
CA ASN A 29 -21.66 20.19 -18.29
C ASN A 29 -20.23 19.84 -17.91
N ASN A 30 -20.05 19.14 -16.78
CA ASN A 30 -18.75 18.76 -16.18
C ASN A 30 -17.87 19.95 -15.73
N ILE A 31 -18.42 21.16 -15.64
CA ILE A 31 -17.70 22.34 -15.16
C ILE A 31 -18.22 22.70 -13.76
N LEU A 32 -17.33 22.79 -12.80
CA LEU A 32 -17.63 23.28 -11.45
C LEU A 32 -17.87 24.80 -11.50
N ILE A 33 -19.07 25.25 -11.10
CA ILE A 33 -19.51 26.65 -11.26
C ILE A 33 -18.88 27.58 -10.22
N ASN A 34 -18.83 27.11 -8.95
CA ASN A 34 -18.21 27.85 -7.85
C ASN A 34 -17.14 26.98 -7.22
N GLN A 35 -15.88 27.34 -7.41
CA GLN A 35 -14.78 26.80 -6.61
C GLN A 35 -14.62 27.71 -5.39
N ASP A 36 -15.18 27.34 -4.25
CA ASP A 36 -14.75 27.91 -2.99
C ASP A 36 -13.30 27.46 -2.74
N LYS A 37 -12.36 28.34 -3.07
CA LYS A 37 -10.94 28.14 -2.77
C LYS A 37 -10.70 28.43 -1.28
N ASN A 38 -11.39 27.73 -0.41
CA ASN A 38 -11.09 27.76 1.02
C ASN A 38 -9.82 26.92 1.24
N HIS A 39 -8.67 27.55 1.15
CA HIS A 39 -7.44 26.99 1.69
C HIS A 39 -7.54 27.03 3.21
N PHE A 40 -7.71 25.89 3.83
CA PHE A 40 -7.58 25.74 5.26
C PHE A 40 -6.11 25.45 5.57
N ASP A 41 -5.44 26.37 6.21
CA ASP A 41 -4.12 26.10 6.80
C ASP A 41 -4.33 25.26 8.07
N PHE A 42 -4.06 23.97 7.96
CA PHE A 42 -4.04 23.08 9.12
C PHE A 42 -2.61 22.92 9.62
N ASN A 43 -2.40 23.23 10.89
CA ASN A 43 -1.19 22.79 11.58
C ASN A 43 -1.38 21.32 11.95
N ILE A 44 -1.02 20.42 11.05
CA ILE A 44 -1.22 18.96 11.20
C ILE A 44 0.03 18.40 11.87
N PRO A 45 -0.10 17.70 13.01
CA PRO A 45 1.04 17.07 13.64
C PRO A 45 1.58 15.93 12.78
N THR A 46 2.89 15.74 12.77
CA THR A 46 3.58 14.64 12.08
C THR A 46 2.97 13.29 12.45
N SER A 47 2.57 12.53 11.44
CA SER A 47 1.87 11.25 11.59
C SER A 47 2.74 10.04 11.27
N VAL A 48 3.95 10.23 10.72
CA VAL A 48 4.88 9.14 10.36
C VAL A 48 6.14 9.19 11.21
N LYS A 49 6.10 8.45 12.31
CA LYS A 49 7.19 8.34 13.28
C LYS A 49 7.78 6.93 13.22
N ILE A 50 8.72 6.71 12.30
CA ILE A 50 9.40 5.42 12.13
C ILE A 50 10.88 5.53 12.50
N PRO A 51 11.54 4.43 12.92
CA PRO A 51 12.97 4.40 13.18
C PRO A 51 13.77 4.70 11.91
N ASN A 52 15.09 4.86 12.07
CA ASN A 52 15.99 4.86 10.92
C ASN A 52 16.15 3.42 10.44
N LEU A 53 15.67 3.14 9.24
CA LEU A 53 15.68 1.81 8.67
C LEU A 53 17.03 1.46 8.05
N ASN A 54 17.41 0.19 8.14
CA ASN A 54 18.54 -0.43 7.47
C ASN A 54 18.16 -1.85 7.04
N GLU A 55 19.04 -2.55 6.32
CA GLU A 55 18.79 -3.89 5.77
C GLU A 55 18.49 -4.94 6.85
N GLU A 56 19.08 -4.81 8.04
CA GLU A 56 18.82 -5.75 9.17
C GLU A 56 17.34 -5.78 9.59
N HIS A 57 16.59 -4.69 9.38
CA HIS A 57 15.16 -4.64 9.66
C HIS A 57 14.32 -5.49 8.68
N PHE A 58 14.88 -5.84 7.52
CA PHE A 58 14.21 -6.65 6.49
C PHE A 58 14.81 -8.04 6.34
N LYS A 59 15.69 -8.43 7.25
CA LYS A 59 16.32 -9.73 7.25
C LYS A 59 15.36 -10.85 7.68
N ILE A 60 15.30 -11.93 6.90
CA ILE A 60 14.60 -13.17 7.25
C ILE A 60 15.63 -14.27 7.31
N ASP A 61 15.96 -14.68 8.54
CA ASP A 61 16.93 -15.75 8.82
C ASP A 61 16.33 -17.12 8.49
N LEU A 62 17.06 -17.92 7.70
CA LEU A 62 16.69 -19.26 7.28
C LEU A 62 17.54 -20.35 7.96
N THR A 63 18.46 -19.98 8.84
CA THR A 63 19.38 -20.91 9.50
C THR A 63 18.63 -21.99 10.27
N GLY A 64 18.81 -23.26 9.87
CA GLY A 64 18.13 -24.41 10.50
C GLY A 64 16.64 -24.51 10.22
N LYS A 65 16.13 -23.77 9.24
CA LYS A 65 14.73 -23.77 8.79
C LYS A 65 14.56 -24.62 7.54
N SER A 66 13.37 -25.15 7.33
CA SER A 66 13.05 -26.02 6.18
C SER A 66 11.97 -25.45 5.28
N PHE A 67 11.07 -24.64 5.83
CA PHE A 67 9.90 -24.11 5.10
C PHE A 67 9.69 -22.63 5.36
N LEU A 68 9.03 -21.98 4.39
CA LEU A 68 8.57 -20.60 4.43
C LEU A 68 7.04 -20.54 4.49
N ASN A 69 6.50 -19.67 5.33
CA ASN A 69 5.11 -19.25 5.29
C ASN A 69 4.98 -18.02 4.37
N VAL A 70 4.15 -18.11 3.33
CA VAL A 70 4.00 -17.09 2.30
C VAL A 70 2.55 -16.65 2.19
N ILE A 71 2.32 -15.34 2.19
CA ILE A 71 1.01 -14.74 1.90
C ILE A 71 0.81 -14.76 0.39
N GLU A 72 -0.21 -15.47 -0.12
CA GLU A 72 -0.58 -15.36 -1.53
C GLU A 72 -1.77 -14.43 -1.70
N VAL A 73 -1.59 -13.40 -2.51
CA VAL A 73 -2.65 -12.47 -2.93
C VAL A 73 -3.61 -13.17 -3.87
N ILE A 74 -4.90 -13.06 -3.59
CA ILE A 74 -5.95 -13.47 -4.52
C ILE A 74 -6.45 -12.22 -5.24
N PRO A 75 -6.29 -12.09 -6.56
CA PRO A 75 -6.71 -10.91 -7.30
C PRO A 75 -8.15 -10.48 -7.01
N ASN A 76 -8.35 -9.19 -6.76
CA ASN A 76 -9.66 -8.60 -6.46
C ASN A 76 -10.40 -9.21 -5.25
N SER A 77 -9.66 -9.79 -4.29
CA SER A 77 -10.19 -10.38 -3.05
C SER A 77 -9.46 -9.84 -1.83
N LEU A 78 -10.18 -9.65 -0.73
CA LEU A 78 -9.57 -9.32 0.56
C LEU A 78 -8.97 -10.55 1.27
N LYS A 79 -9.38 -11.76 0.86
CA LYS A 79 -8.81 -13.01 1.35
C LYS A 79 -7.45 -13.26 0.74
N THR A 80 -6.65 -14.02 1.45
CA THR A 80 -5.34 -14.49 1.00
C THR A 80 -5.27 -16.01 1.11
N ASN A 81 -4.39 -16.65 0.34
CA ASN A 81 -4.01 -18.04 0.62
C ASN A 81 -2.78 -18.08 1.52
N HIS A 82 -2.66 -19.15 2.28
CA HIS A 82 -1.47 -19.48 3.05
C HIS A 82 -0.70 -20.55 2.31
N LEU A 83 0.41 -20.18 1.68
CA LEU A 83 1.28 -21.13 1.00
C LEU A 83 2.48 -21.50 1.88
N LYS A 84 3.02 -22.70 1.64
CA LYS A 84 4.28 -23.16 2.23
C LYS A 84 5.22 -23.54 1.11
N PHE A 85 6.44 -23.01 1.16
CA PHE A 85 7.50 -23.32 0.22
C PHE A 85 8.66 -24.01 0.93
N SER A 86 9.25 -25.03 0.30
CA SER A 86 10.51 -25.61 0.76
C SER A 86 11.66 -24.66 0.45
N ILE A 87 12.52 -24.42 1.46
CA ILE A 87 13.73 -23.60 1.31
C ILE A 87 14.69 -24.25 0.31
N ASP A 88 14.79 -25.58 0.34
CA ASP A 88 15.66 -26.37 -0.54
C ASP A 88 15.21 -26.27 -2.02
N GLU A 89 13.89 -26.34 -2.27
CA GLU A 89 13.33 -26.21 -3.63
C GLU A 89 13.58 -24.81 -4.24
N LEU A 90 13.70 -23.79 -3.42
CA LEU A 90 14.02 -22.43 -3.84
C LEU A 90 15.55 -22.16 -3.90
N ASN A 91 16.39 -23.14 -3.56
CA ASN A 91 17.85 -23.02 -3.46
C ASN A 91 18.30 -21.86 -2.55
N LEU A 92 17.52 -21.52 -1.54
CA LEU A 92 17.85 -20.50 -0.55
C LEU A 92 18.81 -21.10 0.52
N LYS A 93 19.63 -20.24 1.14
CA LYS A 93 20.65 -20.69 2.11
C LYS A 93 20.37 -20.15 3.52
N GLU A 94 21.09 -19.10 3.90
CA GLU A 94 21.09 -18.55 5.25
C GLU A 94 20.05 -17.45 5.45
N GLU A 95 19.69 -16.75 4.36
CA GLU A 95 18.76 -15.64 4.37
C GLU A 95 17.83 -15.68 3.16
N PHE A 96 16.58 -15.25 3.35
CA PHE A 96 15.64 -15.08 2.25
C PHE A 96 16.00 -13.83 1.46
N VAL A 97 16.25 -14.03 0.20
CA VAL A 97 16.36 -12.98 -0.81
C VAL A 97 15.12 -13.05 -1.69
N SER A 98 14.53 -11.90 -2.00
CA SER A 98 13.36 -11.84 -2.90
C SER A 98 13.69 -12.50 -4.25
N CYS A 99 12.76 -13.33 -4.73
CA CYS A 99 12.85 -14.08 -5.98
C CYS A 99 11.73 -13.65 -6.92
N PRO A 100 11.86 -12.51 -7.64
CA PRO A 100 10.81 -11.97 -8.51
C PRO A 100 10.39 -12.93 -9.64
N GLU A 101 11.29 -13.81 -10.08
CA GLU A 101 11.01 -14.87 -11.07
C GLU A 101 9.99 -15.90 -10.57
N HIS A 102 9.88 -16.08 -9.25
CA HIS A 102 8.87 -16.91 -8.59
C HIS A 102 7.73 -16.08 -7.98
N ASP A 103 7.77 -14.76 -8.20
CA ASP A 103 6.86 -13.77 -7.59
C ASP A 103 6.85 -13.87 -6.05
N LEU A 104 8.02 -14.12 -5.45
CA LEU A 104 8.24 -14.16 -4.00
C LEU A 104 9.06 -12.96 -3.59
N ILE A 105 8.43 -11.99 -2.93
CA ILE A 105 9.07 -10.74 -2.52
C ILE A 105 8.89 -10.47 -1.02
N LYS A 106 9.78 -9.68 -0.44
CA LYS A 106 9.65 -9.26 0.96
C LYS A 106 8.47 -8.29 1.13
N ILE A 107 7.79 -8.39 2.25
CA ILE A 107 6.77 -7.45 2.72
C ILE A 107 7.02 -7.12 4.18
N SER A 108 6.80 -5.86 4.57
CA SER A 108 6.96 -5.43 5.95
C SER A 108 5.89 -4.44 6.37
N VAL A 109 5.51 -4.49 7.65
CA VAL A 109 4.64 -3.52 8.31
C VAL A 109 5.39 -2.87 9.45
N ILE A 110 5.51 -1.54 9.41
CA ILE A 110 6.27 -0.72 10.34
C ILE A 110 5.30 0.15 11.15
N GLU A 111 5.33 0.04 12.46
CA GLU A 111 4.55 0.91 13.33
C GLU A 111 5.00 2.36 13.18
N ARG A 112 4.05 3.29 12.93
CA ARG A 112 4.36 4.68 12.61
C ARG A 112 3.72 5.73 13.54
N HIS A 113 2.88 5.32 14.45
CA HIS A 113 2.09 6.26 15.27
C HIS A 113 2.82 6.66 16.55
N ASN A 114 3.43 5.69 17.22
CA ASN A 114 4.03 5.84 18.55
C ASN A 114 5.56 5.65 18.58
N ASN A 115 6.17 5.35 17.40
CA ASN A 115 7.61 5.05 17.30
C ASN A 115 8.04 3.92 18.25
N THR A 116 7.25 2.85 18.28
CA THR A 116 7.52 1.68 19.15
C THR A 116 8.73 0.86 18.69
N GLY A 117 9.13 1.04 17.43
CA GLY A 117 10.17 0.24 16.79
C GLY A 117 9.67 -1.13 16.30
N ASN A 118 8.38 -1.41 16.41
CA ASN A 118 7.81 -2.66 15.89
C ASN A 118 7.90 -2.69 14.37
N ILE A 119 8.47 -3.77 13.84
CA ILE A 119 8.60 -4.04 12.41
C ILE A 119 8.30 -5.52 12.19
N GLY A 120 7.15 -5.81 11.58
CA GLY A 120 6.82 -7.16 11.15
C GLY A 120 7.33 -7.39 9.73
N ILE A 121 7.94 -8.55 9.49
CA ILE A 121 8.47 -8.95 8.19
C ILE A 121 7.75 -10.22 7.72
N GLY A 122 7.64 -10.41 6.40
CA GLY A 122 7.04 -11.57 5.78
C GLY A 122 7.41 -11.71 4.31
N ILE A 123 6.80 -12.69 3.66
CA ILE A 123 6.97 -12.96 2.23
C ILE A 123 5.58 -12.93 1.59
N VAL A 124 5.46 -12.26 0.46
CA VAL A 124 4.23 -12.17 -0.32
C VAL A 124 4.45 -12.66 -1.75
N LYS A 125 3.42 -13.33 -2.28
CA LYS A 125 3.28 -13.76 -3.66
C LYS A 125 2.01 -13.17 -4.27
N GLY A 126 2.02 -12.90 -5.56
CA GLY A 126 0.83 -12.44 -6.30
C GLY A 126 0.77 -10.93 -6.53
N LEU A 127 1.79 -10.16 -6.10
CA LEU A 127 1.89 -8.73 -6.42
C LEU A 127 2.58 -8.48 -7.76
N ASN A 128 3.31 -9.47 -8.29
CA ASN A 128 3.94 -9.45 -9.61
C ASN A 128 4.93 -8.31 -9.86
N LEU A 129 5.64 -7.84 -8.81
CA LEU A 129 6.73 -6.88 -8.99
C LEU A 129 7.96 -7.58 -9.59
N LYS A 130 8.53 -7.01 -10.64
CA LYS A 130 9.79 -7.46 -11.28
C LYS A 130 11.01 -6.79 -10.67
N SER A 131 10.85 -5.54 -10.22
CA SER A 131 11.91 -4.74 -9.61
C SER A 131 11.31 -3.69 -8.68
N GLY A 132 12.14 -3.05 -7.84
CA GLY A 132 11.77 -1.93 -7.02
C GLY A 132 10.92 -2.29 -5.80
N ALA A 133 10.29 -1.28 -5.23
CA ALA A 133 9.45 -1.38 -4.05
C ALA A 133 8.28 -0.37 -4.08
N ILE A 134 7.19 -0.73 -3.42
CA ILE A 134 6.04 0.15 -3.17
C ILE A 134 5.78 0.25 -1.67
N ALA A 135 5.52 1.45 -1.18
CA ALA A 135 5.19 1.72 0.22
C ALA A 135 3.95 2.60 0.33
N THR A 136 3.13 2.37 1.37
CA THR A 136 1.94 3.18 1.63
C THR A 136 1.59 3.23 3.11
N THR A 137 1.00 4.36 3.55
CA THR A 137 0.38 4.51 4.87
C THR A 137 -1.12 4.15 4.86
N ILE A 138 -1.67 3.79 3.70
CA ILE A 138 -3.02 3.23 3.60
C ILE A 138 -2.91 1.72 3.81
N ALA A 139 -3.08 1.27 5.06
CA ALA A 139 -2.92 -0.13 5.47
C ALA A 139 -3.96 -0.51 6.53
N HIS A 140 -5.04 -1.13 6.10
CA HIS A 140 -6.19 -1.42 6.97
C HIS A 140 -5.87 -2.45 8.06
N ASP A 141 -6.39 -2.25 9.32
CA ASP A 141 -7.13 -1.07 9.85
C ASP A 141 -6.20 -0.10 10.58
N SER A 142 -5.00 -0.55 10.98
CA SER A 142 -4.06 0.21 11.82
C SER A 142 -3.46 1.41 11.10
N HIS A 143 -3.47 1.40 9.77
CA HIS A 143 -2.79 2.38 8.92
C HIS A 143 -1.32 2.59 9.29
N ASN A 144 -0.64 1.51 9.67
CA ASN A 144 0.80 1.45 9.78
C ASN A 144 1.45 1.62 8.40
N LEU A 145 2.73 1.90 8.34
CA LEU A 145 3.44 1.92 7.07
C LEU A 145 3.64 0.48 6.58
N ILE A 146 3.08 0.16 5.43
CA ILE A 146 3.31 -1.12 4.75
C ILE A 146 4.18 -0.93 3.51
N VAL A 147 5.14 -1.81 3.31
CA VAL A 147 6.06 -1.80 2.17
C VAL A 147 6.27 -3.22 1.65
N CYS A 148 6.38 -3.37 0.34
CA CYS A 148 6.86 -4.61 -0.28
C CYS A 148 7.82 -4.29 -1.44
N GLY A 149 8.76 -5.20 -1.70
CA GLY A 149 9.77 -4.94 -2.71
C GLY A 149 10.63 -6.14 -3.05
N THR A 150 11.35 -5.99 -4.15
CA THR A 150 12.27 -7.00 -4.68
C THR A 150 13.68 -6.88 -4.10
N ASN A 151 13.99 -5.79 -3.41
CA ASN A 151 15.25 -5.56 -2.71
C ASN A 151 15.08 -4.60 -1.54
N ASP A 152 15.94 -4.74 -0.54
CA ASP A 152 15.83 -4.00 0.72
C ASP A 152 16.15 -2.51 0.56
N ASN A 153 17.06 -2.13 -0.35
CA ASN A 153 17.43 -0.73 -0.58
C ASN A 153 16.25 0.10 -1.10
N ASP A 154 15.52 -0.41 -2.09
CA ASP A 154 14.33 0.26 -2.62
C ASP A 154 13.19 0.29 -1.58
N MET A 155 13.05 -0.76 -0.74
CA MET A 155 12.09 -0.77 0.38
C MET A 155 12.43 0.32 1.40
N ILE A 156 13.70 0.45 1.80
CA ILE A 156 14.17 1.50 2.72
C ILE A 156 13.92 2.88 2.11
N LEU A 157 14.26 3.05 0.84
CA LEU A 157 14.12 4.33 0.13
C LEU A 157 12.65 4.75 0.05
N ALA A 158 11.74 3.84 -0.30
CA ALA A 158 10.31 4.09 -0.33
C ALA A 158 9.76 4.48 1.06
N CYS A 159 10.16 3.77 2.13
CA CYS A 159 9.78 4.09 3.50
C CYS A 159 10.29 5.46 3.94
N ASN A 160 11.54 5.79 3.63
CA ASN A 160 12.14 7.09 3.94
C ASN A 160 11.42 8.22 3.21
N LYS A 161 10.98 7.98 1.96
CA LYS A 161 10.16 8.96 1.23
C LYS A 161 8.82 9.19 1.90
N ILE A 162 8.14 8.12 2.36
CA ILE A 162 6.89 8.23 3.13
C ILE A 162 7.11 9.03 4.42
N LYS A 163 8.23 8.81 5.13
CA LYS A 163 8.59 9.59 6.33
C LYS A 163 8.80 11.08 6.00
N GLU A 164 9.51 11.39 4.92
CA GLU A 164 9.79 12.76 4.45
C GLU A 164 8.50 13.53 4.13
N ILE A 165 7.55 12.89 3.44
CA ILE A 165 6.30 13.54 3.01
C ILE A 165 5.17 13.47 4.04
N ASP A 166 5.43 12.82 5.19
CA ASP A 166 4.49 12.62 6.31
C ASP A 166 3.26 11.76 5.95
N GLY A 167 3.47 10.76 5.09
CA GLY A 167 2.46 9.80 4.69
C GLY A 167 2.06 9.89 3.22
N GLY A 168 1.54 8.79 2.71
CA GLY A 168 1.13 8.67 1.32
C GLY A 168 1.47 7.34 0.67
N ILE A 169 1.76 7.39 -0.62
CA ILE A 169 2.19 6.26 -1.45
C ILE A 169 3.50 6.64 -2.13
N ALA A 170 4.48 5.74 -2.17
CA ALA A 170 5.75 5.95 -2.87
C ALA A 170 6.18 4.70 -3.65
N ILE A 171 6.81 4.92 -4.78
CA ILE A 171 7.48 3.91 -5.60
C ILE A 171 8.96 4.24 -5.68
N ALA A 172 9.81 3.27 -5.32
CA ALA A 172 11.25 3.31 -5.51
C ALA A 172 11.67 2.20 -6.48
N ASN A 173 12.64 2.47 -7.33
CA ASN A 173 13.28 1.50 -8.19
C ASN A 173 14.66 1.97 -8.59
N ASP A 174 15.64 1.05 -8.66
CA ASP A 174 17.04 1.36 -9.01
C ASP A 174 17.66 2.43 -8.09
N ASN A 175 17.40 2.37 -6.78
CA ASN A 175 17.83 3.33 -5.76
C ASN A 175 17.34 4.77 -6.01
N GLU A 176 16.20 4.96 -6.68
CA GLU A 176 15.59 6.25 -6.95
C GLU A 176 14.09 6.24 -6.63
N ILE A 177 13.57 7.35 -6.11
CA ILE A 177 12.12 7.57 -6.03
C ILE A 177 11.58 7.90 -7.41
N LYS A 178 10.76 7.03 -7.97
CA LYS A 178 10.15 7.23 -9.30
C LYS A 178 8.94 8.16 -9.24
N CYS A 179 8.09 7.98 -8.24
CA CYS A 179 6.96 8.88 -7.96
C CYS A 179 6.43 8.69 -6.54
N PHE A 180 5.59 9.61 -6.12
CA PHE A 180 4.87 9.54 -4.85
C PHE A 180 3.58 10.35 -4.89
N LEU A 181 2.63 9.99 -4.02
CA LEU A 181 1.45 10.78 -3.67
C LEU A 181 1.54 11.13 -2.18
N LYS A 182 1.55 12.43 -1.87
CA LYS A 182 1.56 12.92 -0.49
C LYS A 182 0.16 12.92 0.11
N LEU A 183 0.03 12.33 1.30
CA LEU A 183 -1.19 12.30 2.10
C LEU A 183 -0.87 12.78 3.52
N GLU A 184 -0.62 14.08 3.65
CA GLU A 184 -0.09 14.71 4.85
C GLU A 184 -1.05 14.74 6.03
N ILE A 185 -2.35 14.52 5.79
CA ILE A 185 -3.35 14.50 6.86
C ILE A 185 -3.48 13.07 7.37
N ALA A 186 -2.87 12.81 8.51
CA ALA A 186 -2.84 11.49 9.17
C ALA A 186 -2.28 10.34 8.30
N GLY A 187 -1.55 10.66 7.22
CA GLY A 187 -1.07 9.68 6.26
C GLY A 187 -2.15 9.10 5.33
N LEU A 188 -3.35 9.70 5.27
CA LEU A 188 -4.52 9.14 4.59
C LEU A 188 -5.22 10.11 3.65
N ILE A 189 -5.12 11.41 3.92
CA ILE A 189 -5.85 12.46 3.20
C ILE A 189 -4.86 13.57 2.83
N THR A 190 -5.17 14.30 1.78
CA THR A 190 -4.41 15.48 1.36
C THR A 190 -5.33 16.68 1.21
N ASN A 191 -4.77 17.89 1.35
CA ASN A 191 -5.47 19.14 1.07
C ASN A 191 -5.31 19.60 -0.40
N LYS A 192 -4.62 18.81 -1.23
CA LYS A 192 -4.47 19.11 -2.66
C LYS A 192 -5.82 19.09 -3.39
N PRO A 193 -5.97 19.94 -4.42
CA PRO A 193 -7.09 19.84 -5.35
C PRO A 193 -7.17 18.46 -5.99
N HIS A 194 -8.41 17.99 -6.29
CA HIS A 194 -8.62 16.64 -6.82
C HIS A 194 -7.91 16.40 -8.17
N GLU A 195 -7.75 17.43 -9.00
CA GLU A 195 -7.02 17.34 -10.27
C GLU A 195 -5.54 17.01 -10.07
N GLU A 196 -4.90 17.57 -9.03
CA GLU A 196 -3.52 17.25 -8.68
C GLU A 196 -3.40 15.83 -8.14
N VAL A 197 -4.32 15.42 -7.27
CA VAL A 197 -4.37 14.05 -6.74
C VAL A 197 -4.54 13.04 -7.88
N LEU A 198 -5.46 13.32 -8.82
CA LEU A 198 -5.68 12.45 -9.99
C LEU A 198 -4.42 12.33 -10.86
N LYS A 199 -3.70 13.45 -11.07
CA LYS A 199 -2.44 13.44 -11.81
C LYS A 199 -1.37 12.59 -11.10
N ASP A 200 -1.23 12.73 -9.78
CA ASP A 200 -0.27 11.95 -8.99
C ASP A 200 -0.65 10.45 -8.99
N LEU A 201 -1.93 10.11 -8.87
CA LEU A 201 -2.43 8.73 -8.96
C LEU A 201 -2.17 8.10 -10.34
N ASN A 202 -2.44 8.83 -11.42
CA ASN A 202 -2.16 8.35 -12.78
C ASN A 202 -0.66 8.07 -12.95
N LYS A 203 0.20 8.95 -12.44
CA LYS A 203 1.64 8.73 -12.46
C LYS A 203 2.05 7.49 -11.66
N LEU A 204 1.45 7.26 -10.48
CA LEU A 204 1.69 6.03 -9.71
C LEU A 204 1.32 4.78 -10.51
N HIS A 205 0.17 4.78 -11.22
CA HIS A 205 -0.23 3.66 -12.06
C HIS A 205 0.68 3.46 -13.28
N GLU A 206 1.19 4.53 -13.88
CA GLU A 206 2.18 4.46 -14.95
C GLU A 206 3.50 3.88 -14.44
N GLU A 207 4.00 4.33 -13.30
CA GLU A 207 5.29 3.87 -12.77
C GLU A 207 5.23 2.42 -12.27
N ILE A 208 4.13 2.02 -11.59
CA ILE A 208 4.02 0.63 -11.14
C ILE A 208 3.94 -0.35 -12.31
N SER A 209 3.32 0.02 -13.44
CA SER A 209 3.27 -0.82 -14.63
C SER A 209 4.64 -1.08 -15.26
N LYS A 210 5.62 -0.20 -15.05
CA LYS A 210 7.00 -0.37 -15.54
C LYS A 210 7.78 -1.40 -14.71
N ILE A 211 7.49 -1.46 -13.41
CA ILE A 211 8.21 -2.32 -12.45
C ILE A 211 7.47 -3.62 -12.12
N SER A 212 6.32 -3.87 -12.71
CA SER A 212 5.53 -5.09 -12.52
C SER A 212 5.22 -5.81 -13.84
N ASN A 213 4.78 -7.06 -13.72
CA ASN A 213 4.09 -7.74 -14.82
C ASN A 213 2.67 -7.19 -14.93
N ASP A 214 2.03 -7.46 -16.07
CA ASP A 214 0.64 -7.08 -16.31
C ASP A 214 -0.29 -7.78 -15.32
N VAL A 215 -1.10 -7.00 -14.61
CA VAL A 215 -2.10 -7.50 -13.64
C VAL A 215 -3.42 -6.79 -13.86
N ASN A 216 -4.53 -7.48 -13.56
CA ASN A 216 -5.90 -6.97 -13.73
C ASN A 216 -6.50 -6.44 -12.41
N PHE A 217 -5.68 -5.98 -11.50
CA PHE A 217 -6.08 -5.43 -10.20
C PHE A 217 -5.19 -4.26 -9.77
N ASN A 218 -5.66 -3.48 -8.79
CA ASN A 218 -4.89 -2.40 -8.20
C ASN A 218 -3.96 -2.94 -7.11
N GLN A 219 -2.65 -2.94 -7.36
CA GLN A 219 -1.62 -3.46 -6.44
C GLN A 219 -1.53 -2.67 -5.13
N PHE A 220 -1.73 -1.35 -5.16
CA PHE A 220 -1.74 -0.53 -3.94
C PHE A 220 -2.93 -0.89 -3.04
N LEU A 221 -4.11 -1.10 -3.66
CA LEU A 221 -5.30 -1.52 -2.93
C LEU A 221 -5.11 -2.92 -2.33
N MET A 222 -4.55 -3.86 -3.10
CA MET A 222 -4.27 -5.21 -2.57
C MET A 222 -3.28 -5.14 -1.41
N LEU A 223 -2.18 -4.39 -1.55
CA LEU A 223 -1.19 -4.21 -0.49
C LEU A 223 -1.82 -3.68 0.80
N SER A 224 -2.74 -2.71 0.69
CA SER A 224 -3.38 -2.08 1.85
C SER A 224 -4.21 -3.05 2.71
N PHE A 225 -4.69 -4.17 2.15
CA PHE A 225 -5.47 -5.19 2.86
C PHE A 225 -4.63 -6.37 3.36
N LEU A 226 -3.34 -6.43 3.05
CA LEU A 226 -2.48 -7.50 3.55
C LEU A 226 -2.17 -7.35 5.05
N SER A 227 -2.38 -6.17 5.62
CA SER A 227 -2.24 -5.90 7.06
C SER A 227 -3.55 -6.00 7.86
N LEU A 228 -4.64 -6.50 7.28
CA LEU A 228 -5.95 -6.61 7.93
C LEU A 228 -6.16 -7.99 8.55
N PRO A 229 -5.81 -8.20 9.85
CA PRO A 229 -5.71 -9.54 10.45
C PRO A 229 -7.06 -10.21 10.75
N VAL A 230 -8.17 -9.51 10.53
CA VAL A 230 -9.53 -10.06 10.72
C VAL A 230 -10.07 -10.80 9.50
N ILE A 231 -9.35 -10.76 8.37
CA ILE A 231 -9.72 -11.46 7.14
C ILE A 231 -8.77 -12.63 6.89
N PRO A 232 -9.28 -13.87 6.70
CA PRO A 232 -8.43 -15.05 6.48
C PRO A 232 -7.71 -14.99 5.11
N ASN A 233 -6.63 -15.79 4.93
CA ASN A 233 -6.12 -16.76 5.91
C ASN A 233 -4.93 -16.20 6.72
N ILE A 234 -3.89 -15.72 6.07
CA ILE A 234 -2.66 -15.22 6.68
C ILE A 234 -2.46 -13.75 6.31
N LYS A 235 -2.05 -12.96 7.26
CA LYS A 235 -1.82 -11.51 7.12
C LYS A 235 -0.52 -11.12 7.78
N ILE A 236 -0.12 -9.85 7.58
CA ILE A 236 1.07 -9.30 8.25
C ILE A 236 0.69 -8.08 9.09
N THR A 237 1.26 -7.99 10.29
CA THR A 237 1.12 -6.84 11.18
C THR A 237 2.51 -6.32 11.55
N ASP A 238 2.59 -5.20 12.25
CA ASP A 238 3.84 -4.68 12.83
C ASP A 238 4.49 -5.66 13.85
N LYS A 239 3.77 -6.70 14.27
CA LYS A 239 4.26 -7.76 15.18
C LYS A 239 4.63 -9.07 14.48
N GLY A 240 4.52 -9.11 13.15
CA GLY A 240 4.85 -10.29 12.33
C GLY A 240 3.65 -10.91 11.63
N LEU A 241 3.86 -12.11 11.08
CA LEU A 241 2.83 -12.88 10.38
C LEU A 241 1.75 -13.35 11.35
N PHE A 242 0.49 -13.21 10.91
CA PHE A 242 -0.68 -13.58 11.69
C PHE A 242 -1.58 -14.54 10.93
N ASP A 243 -1.79 -15.72 11.48
CA ASP A 243 -2.76 -16.69 11.00
C ASP A 243 -4.15 -16.30 11.54
N SER A 244 -4.95 -15.66 10.70
CA SER A 244 -6.31 -15.20 11.06
C SER A 244 -7.29 -16.35 11.27
N THR A 245 -7.01 -17.53 10.73
CA THR A 245 -7.87 -18.71 10.88
C THR A 245 -7.72 -19.34 12.27
N HIS A 246 -6.48 -19.42 12.77
CA HIS A 246 -6.16 -19.97 14.09
C HIS A 246 -5.92 -18.88 15.15
N PHE A 247 -6.02 -17.62 14.78
CA PHE A 247 -5.89 -16.42 15.60
C PHE A 247 -4.57 -16.40 16.42
N LYS A 248 -3.45 -16.62 15.73
CA LYS A 248 -2.10 -16.65 16.34
C LYS A 248 -1.02 -16.09 15.41
N PHE A 249 0.06 -15.61 16.01
CA PHE A 249 1.28 -15.31 15.28
C PHE A 249 1.98 -16.60 14.83
N ILE A 250 2.63 -16.56 13.70
CA ILE A 250 3.43 -17.65 13.14
C ILE A 250 4.77 -17.11 12.62
N ASP A 251 5.79 -17.96 12.61
CA ASP A 251 7.10 -17.61 12.08
C ASP A 251 7.05 -17.50 10.54
N VAL A 252 7.89 -16.65 9.97
CA VAL A 252 8.06 -16.56 8.51
C VAL A 252 8.75 -17.81 7.98
N ALA A 253 9.79 -18.26 8.66
CA ALA A 253 10.53 -19.50 8.36
C ALA A 253 10.46 -20.47 9.54
N PHE A 254 10.31 -21.78 9.28
CA PHE A 254 10.13 -22.81 10.31
C PHE A 254 10.69 -24.18 9.91
#